data_3fd8df7eaccea40196a5f5c0d95d33e1
#
_entry.id   3fd8df7eaccea40196a5f5c0d95d33e1
#
_cell.length_a   1.000
_cell.length_b   1.000
_cell.length_c   1.000
_cell.angle_alpha   90.00
_cell.angle_beta   90.00
_cell.angle_gamma   90.00
#
_symmetry.space_group_name_H-M   'P 1'
#
loop_
_entity.id
_entity.type
_entity.pdbx_description
1 polymer ?
#
loop_
_entity_poly.entity_id
_entity_poly.type
_entity_poly.pdbx_seq_one_letter_code
_entity_poly.pdbx_strand_id
1 'polypeptide(L)'
;MKTGILLSYKGLGANLLHLSYCHQIAKKFGPITLITLNPKLKEVISDDPNIKEIIYLDDFHKKFLDIFKLSSFFKNLSLDNIFIFYPSLRYFLSAKLAGIKKIYNYPLFNKKNLHLVNTAKKFTEKCLD
;
A
#
# COMPACT_ATOMS: atom_id res chain seq x y z
N MET A 1 1.67 15.93 6.29
CA MET A 1 1.56 14.50 6.61
C MET A 1 1.85 13.68 5.36
N LYS A 2 2.74 12.71 5.47
CA LYS A 2 3.12 11.87 4.33
C LYS A 2 2.40 10.52 4.42
N THR A 3 1.59 10.21 3.41
CA THR A 3 0.77 9.01 3.38
C THR A 3 1.23 8.06 2.27
N GLY A 4 1.45 6.80 2.63
CA GLY A 4 1.85 5.76 1.69
C GLY A 4 0.73 4.76 1.47
N ILE A 5 0.69 4.19 0.28
CA ILE A 5 -0.22 3.10 -0.07
C ILE A 5 0.60 1.99 -0.69
N LEU A 6 0.47 0.79 -0.14
CA LEU A 6 1.15 -0.39 -0.65
C LEU A 6 0.17 -1.29 -1.38
N LEU A 7 0.39 -1.46 -2.67
CA LEU A 7 -0.34 -2.40 -3.51
C LEU A 7 0.59 -3.59 -3.81
N SER A 8 0.48 -4.65 -3.03
CA SER A 8 1.34 -5.83 -3.17
C SER A 8 0.82 -6.77 -4.24
N TYR A 9 0.73 -6.26 -5.46
CA TYR A 9 0.25 -7.00 -6.62
C TYR A 9 1.20 -6.82 -7.79
N LYS A 10 1.58 -7.93 -8.42
CA LYS A 10 2.46 -7.90 -9.59
C LYS A 10 1.72 -7.54 -10.87
N GLY A 11 0.45 -7.92 -10.97
CA GLY A 11 -0.35 -7.67 -12.16
C GLY A 11 -0.76 -6.22 -12.29
N LEU A 12 -0.72 -5.69 -13.51
CA LEU A 12 -1.14 -4.32 -13.77
C LEU A 12 -2.63 -4.12 -13.49
N GLY A 13 -3.46 -5.10 -13.86
CA GLY A 13 -4.90 -5.03 -13.65
C GLY A 13 -5.28 -4.88 -12.18
N ALA A 14 -4.64 -5.65 -11.30
CA ALA A 14 -4.90 -5.56 -9.86
C ALA A 14 -4.49 -4.20 -9.30
N ASN A 15 -3.38 -3.64 -9.77
CA ASN A 15 -2.97 -2.29 -9.39
C ASN A 15 -4.01 -1.25 -9.85
N LEU A 16 -4.47 -1.34 -11.09
CA LEU A 16 -5.43 -0.39 -11.63
C LEU A 16 -6.79 -0.48 -10.93
N LEU A 17 -7.19 -1.67 -10.49
CA LEU A 17 -8.42 -1.84 -9.72
C LEU A 17 -8.43 -1.06 -8.41
N HIS A 18 -7.27 -0.81 -7.84
CA HIS A 18 -7.15 -0.11 -6.56
C HIS A 18 -7.00 1.40 -6.68
N LEU A 19 -6.86 1.94 -7.90
CA LEU A 19 -6.62 3.38 -8.09
C LEU A 19 -7.75 4.25 -7.55
N SER A 20 -9.01 3.83 -7.70
CA SER A 20 -10.14 4.61 -7.18
C SER A 20 -10.06 4.77 -5.66
N TYR A 21 -9.59 3.73 -4.95
CA TYR A 21 -9.41 3.79 -3.51
C TYR A 21 -8.22 4.66 -3.13
N CYS A 22 -7.17 4.62 -3.94
CA CYS A 22 -6.03 5.53 -3.77
C CYS A 22 -6.46 6.98 -3.90
N HIS A 23 -7.33 7.29 -4.86
CA HIS A 23 -7.87 8.62 -5.05
C HIS A 23 -8.72 9.07 -3.86
N GLN A 24 -9.53 8.18 -3.29
CA GLN A 24 -10.32 8.49 -2.09
C GLN A 24 -9.42 8.82 -0.90
N ILE A 25 -8.35 8.06 -0.72
CA ILE A 25 -7.39 8.31 0.34
C ILE A 25 -6.66 9.63 0.12
N ALA A 26 -6.25 9.91 -1.12
CA ALA A 26 -5.58 11.15 -1.47
C ALA A 26 -6.49 12.36 -1.26
N LYS A 27 -7.78 12.20 -1.49
CA LYS A 27 -8.76 13.27 -1.25
C LYS A 27 -8.80 13.68 0.22
N LYS A 28 -8.62 12.72 1.12
CA LYS A 28 -8.64 12.99 2.56
C LYS A 28 -7.29 13.48 3.09
N PHE A 29 -6.19 12.89 2.62
CA PHE A 29 -4.86 13.11 3.20
C PHE A 29 -3.92 13.93 2.30
N GLY A 30 -4.32 14.26 1.07
CA GLY A 30 -3.46 14.91 0.09
C GLY A 30 -2.74 13.90 -0.80
N PRO A 31 -1.91 14.38 -1.74
CA PRO A 31 -1.19 13.48 -2.65
C PRO A 31 -0.41 12.41 -1.91
N ILE A 32 -0.47 11.17 -2.42
CA ILE A 32 0.07 10.00 -1.75
C ILE A 32 1.35 9.47 -2.42
N THR A 33 2.10 8.66 -1.67
CA THR A 33 3.21 7.87 -2.19
C THR A 33 2.68 6.46 -2.44
N LEU A 34 2.74 6.01 -3.69
CA LEU A 34 2.25 4.69 -4.08
C LEU A 34 3.40 3.71 -4.22
N ILE A 35 3.32 2.59 -3.50
CA ILE A 35 4.31 1.51 -3.56
C ILE A 35 3.67 0.33 -4.26
N THR A 36 4.31 -0.17 -5.31
CA THR A 36 3.77 -1.24 -6.14
C THR A 36 4.79 -2.32 -6.44
N LEU A 37 4.31 -3.52 -6.76
CA LEU A 37 5.15 -4.62 -7.25
C LEU A 37 5.19 -4.69 -8.78
N ASN A 38 4.49 -3.79 -9.47
CA ASN A 38 4.48 -3.74 -10.93
C ASN A 38 5.42 -2.63 -11.42
N PRO A 39 6.50 -2.98 -12.15
CA PRO A 39 7.48 -1.98 -12.58
C PRO A 39 6.97 -1.03 -13.67
N LYS A 40 5.84 -1.36 -14.31
CA LYS A 40 5.28 -0.54 -15.41
C LYS A 40 4.19 0.42 -14.94
N LEU A 41 3.75 0.32 -13.70
CA LEU A 41 2.65 1.15 -13.22
C LEU A 41 2.98 2.65 -13.32
N LYS A 42 4.21 3.02 -13.05
CA LYS A 42 4.65 4.41 -13.13
C LYS A 42 4.45 5.01 -14.53
N GLU A 43 4.68 4.22 -15.58
CA GLU A 43 4.50 4.68 -16.96
C GLU A 43 3.03 4.90 -17.28
N VAL A 44 2.16 4.08 -16.71
CA VAL A 44 0.72 4.11 -17.00
C VAL A 44 0.02 5.28 -16.32
N ILE A 45 0.42 5.64 -15.10
CA ILE A 45 -0.27 6.65 -14.29
C ILE A 45 0.64 7.80 -13.84
N SER A 46 1.67 8.13 -14.65
CA SER A 46 2.68 9.13 -14.28
C SER A 46 2.14 10.55 -14.08
N ASP A 47 0.99 10.87 -14.67
CA ASP A 47 0.44 12.23 -14.66
C ASP A 47 -0.70 12.44 -13.68
N ASP A 48 -0.88 11.53 -12.72
CA ASP A 48 -1.97 11.63 -11.75
C ASP A 48 -1.62 12.61 -10.63
N PRO A 49 -2.36 13.74 -10.49
CA PRO A 49 -2.05 14.74 -9.46
C PRO A 49 -2.29 14.25 -8.03
N ASN A 50 -3.05 13.18 -7.84
CA ASN A 50 -3.29 12.58 -6.53
C ASN A 50 -2.15 11.69 -6.08
N ILE A 51 -1.23 11.36 -6.97
CA ILE A 51 -0.10 10.48 -6.67
C ILE A 51 1.19 11.28 -6.80
N LYS A 52 1.79 11.54 -5.65
CA LYS A 52 3.01 12.35 -5.57
C LYS A 52 4.22 11.62 -6.17
N GLU A 53 4.34 10.34 -5.86
CA GLU A 53 5.42 9.50 -6.39
C GLU A 53 4.99 8.04 -6.43
N ILE A 54 5.59 7.28 -7.33
CA ILE A 54 5.35 5.85 -7.47
C ILE A 54 6.67 5.14 -7.29
N ILE A 55 6.72 4.19 -6.35
CA ILE A 55 7.94 3.47 -6.01
C ILE A 55 7.73 1.99 -6.30
N TYR A 56 8.63 1.41 -7.08
CA TYR A 56 8.63 -0.01 -7.34
C TYR A 56 9.34 -0.73 -6.20
N LEU A 57 8.63 -1.67 -5.57
CA LEU A 57 9.19 -2.52 -4.52
C LEU A 57 9.82 -3.76 -5.16
N ASP A 58 11.13 -3.86 -5.06
CA ASP A 58 11.90 -4.96 -5.63
C ASP A 58 11.72 -6.26 -4.83
N ASP A 59 12.42 -7.32 -5.22
CA ASP A 59 12.19 -8.71 -4.77
C ASP A 59 12.57 -9.04 -3.32
N PHE A 60 12.93 -8.07 -2.50
CA PHE A 60 13.38 -8.32 -1.13
C PHE A 60 12.24 -8.46 -0.10
N HIS A 61 11.03 -8.73 -0.55
CA HIS A 61 9.85 -8.78 0.32
C HIS A 61 9.25 -10.19 0.51
N LYS A 62 9.86 -11.21 -0.09
CA LYS A 62 9.27 -12.56 -0.19
C LYS A 62 9.51 -13.43 1.04
N LYS A 63 10.61 -13.24 1.74
CA LYS A 63 10.99 -14.06 2.88
C LYS A 63 10.64 -13.37 4.21
N PHE A 64 10.40 -14.17 5.25
CA PHE A 64 10.09 -13.62 6.57
C PHE A 64 11.20 -12.69 7.08
N LEU A 65 12.46 -13.07 6.89
CA LEU A 65 13.59 -12.24 7.31
C LEU A 65 13.72 -10.93 6.54
N ASP A 66 13.01 -10.80 5.43
CA ASP A 66 12.96 -9.54 4.67
C ASP A 66 12.25 -8.42 5.42
N ILE A 67 11.64 -8.73 6.58
CA ILE A 67 11.05 -7.72 7.46
C ILE A 67 12.03 -6.59 7.75
N PHE A 68 13.30 -6.92 7.98
CA PHE A 68 14.31 -5.92 8.30
C PHE A 68 14.63 -5.02 7.10
N LYS A 69 14.68 -5.60 5.90
CA LYS A 69 14.88 -4.84 4.66
C LYS A 69 13.68 -3.95 4.36
N LEU A 70 12.47 -4.49 4.52
CA LEU A 70 11.24 -3.74 4.33
C LEU A 70 11.11 -2.61 5.35
N SER A 71 11.48 -2.87 6.60
CA SER A 71 11.46 -1.85 7.64
C SER A 71 12.38 -0.69 7.29
N SER A 72 13.59 -0.98 6.84
CA SER A 72 14.53 0.04 6.39
C SER A 72 13.98 0.83 5.19
N PHE A 73 13.37 0.12 4.25
CA PHE A 73 12.72 0.75 3.09
C PHE A 73 11.61 1.72 3.52
N PHE A 74 10.70 1.27 4.39
CA PHE A 74 9.62 2.13 4.88
C PHE A 74 10.14 3.31 5.71
N LYS A 75 11.16 3.08 6.52
CA LYS A 75 11.77 4.13 7.33
C LYS A 75 12.36 5.24 6.46
N ASN A 76 13.01 4.86 5.36
CA ASN A 76 13.60 5.84 4.44
C ASN A 76 12.55 6.69 3.73
N LEU A 77 11.31 6.21 3.63
CA LEU A 77 10.22 6.98 3.04
C LEU A 77 9.62 8.01 3.99
N SER A 78 9.90 7.90 5.28
CA SER A 78 9.42 8.82 6.32
C SER A 78 7.89 8.99 6.30
N LEU A 79 7.17 7.89 6.19
CA LEU A 79 5.71 7.90 6.15
C LEU A 79 5.10 8.12 7.52
N ASP A 80 4.04 8.91 7.60
CA ASP A 80 3.25 9.08 8.82
C ASP A 80 2.13 8.04 8.89
N ASN A 81 1.53 7.72 7.75
CA ASN A 81 0.47 6.72 7.61
C ASN A 81 0.82 5.76 6.48
N ILE A 82 0.35 4.53 6.57
CA ILE A 82 0.44 3.59 5.46
C ILE A 82 -0.85 2.76 5.37
N PHE A 83 -1.34 2.60 4.14
CA PHE A 83 -2.48 1.75 3.82
C PHE A 83 -1.97 0.54 3.05
N ILE A 84 -2.08 -0.64 3.64
CA ILE A 84 -1.57 -1.88 3.05
C ILE A 84 -2.75 -2.68 2.49
N PHE A 85 -2.92 -2.68 1.18
CA PHE A 85 -4.00 -3.38 0.49
C PHE A 85 -3.64 -4.85 0.22
N TYR A 86 -3.15 -5.53 1.24
CA TYR A 86 -2.79 -6.94 1.14
C TYR A 86 -2.72 -7.55 2.55
N PRO A 87 -3.31 -8.73 2.78
CA PRO A 87 -3.25 -9.38 4.09
C PRO A 87 -1.88 -10.01 4.32
N SER A 88 -0.95 -9.27 4.90
CA SER A 88 0.41 -9.74 5.16
C SER A 88 0.93 -9.26 6.51
N LEU A 89 1.23 -10.22 7.36
CA LEU A 89 1.86 -9.92 8.66
C LEU A 89 3.25 -9.30 8.46
N ARG A 90 3.97 -9.72 7.42
CA ARG A 90 5.30 -9.17 7.10
C ARG A 90 5.27 -7.67 6.88
N TYR A 91 4.35 -7.20 6.07
CA TYR A 91 4.23 -5.77 5.79
C TYR A 91 3.83 -5.00 7.04
N PHE A 92 2.88 -5.53 7.80
CA PHE A 92 2.45 -4.91 9.05
C PHE A 92 3.61 -4.77 10.04
N LEU A 93 4.35 -5.85 10.29
CA LEU A 93 5.47 -5.83 11.21
C LEU A 93 6.61 -4.92 10.72
N SER A 94 6.87 -4.92 9.41
CA SER A 94 7.89 -4.05 8.83
C SER A 94 7.55 -2.58 9.00
N ALA A 95 6.29 -2.22 8.78
CA ALA A 95 5.83 -0.84 8.95
C ALA A 95 5.90 -0.44 10.43
N LYS A 96 5.54 -1.33 11.33
CA LYS A 96 5.59 -1.07 12.76
C LYS A 96 7.03 -0.87 13.24
N LEU A 97 7.96 -1.71 12.79
CA LEU A 97 9.38 -1.57 13.09
C LEU A 97 9.97 -0.28 12.53
N ALA A 98 9.44 0.19 11.39
CA ALA A 98 9.87 1.45 10.79
C ALA A 98 9.38 2.68 11.56
N GLY A 99 8.52 2.51 12.54
CA GLY A 99 8.00 3.60 13.35
C GLY A 99 6.85 4.37 12.72
N ILE A 100 6.17 3.79 11.75
CA ILE A 100 5.00 4.43 11.12
C ILE A 100 3.87 4.47 12.16
N LYS A 101 3.34 5.66 12.42
CA LYS A 101 2.38 5.88 13.51
C LYS A 101 1.03 5.23 13.27
N LYS A 102 0.50 5.34 12.06
CA LYS A 102 -0.81 4.78 11.72
C LYS A 102 -0.67 3.78 10.58
N ILE A 103 -1.01 2.52 10.87
CA ILE A 103 -0.91 1.43 9.91
C ILE A 103 -2.32 0.86 9.70
N TYR A 104 -2.80 0.97 8.46
CA TYR A 104 -4.08 0.39 8.05
C TYR A 104 -3.80 -0.81 7.17
N ASN A 105 -4.17 -2.00 7.63
CA ASN A 105 -3.85 -3.25 6.93
C ASN A 105 -5.12 -4.06 6.70
N TYR A 106 -5.13 -4.83 5.61
CA TYR A 106 -6.21 -5.79 5.39
C TYR A 106 -6.27 -6.78 6.55
N PRO A 107 -7.48 -7.28 6.91
CA PRO A 107 -7.61 -8.27 7.99
C PRO A 107 -6.76 -9.51 7.72
N LEU A 108 -5.86 -9.83 8.63
CA LEU A 108 -4.90 -10.93 8.45
C LEU A 108 -5.56 -12.31 8.48
N PHE A 109 -6.73 -12.41 9.12
CA PHE A 109 -7.38 -13.69 9.38
C PHE A 109 -8.67 -13.93 8.61
N ASN A 110 -9.10 -12.98 7.80
CA ASN A 110 -10.36 -13.08 7.06
C ASN A 110 -10.07 -13.42 5.58
N LYS A 111 -9.69 -14.69 5.33
CA LYS A 111 -9.30 -15.15 4.00
C LYS A 111 -10.45 -15.74 3.18
N LYS A 112 -11.69 -15.72 3.68
CA LYS A 112 -12.79 -16.40 3.01
C LYS A 112 -13.34 -15.59 1.85
N ASN A 113 -13.07 -16.05 0.64
CA ASN A 113 -13.84 -15.79 -0.60
C ASN A 113 -14.33 -14.36 -0.83
N LEU A 114 -13.65 -13.36 -0.30
CA LEU A 114 -14.01 -12.00 -0.61
C LEU A 114 -13.45 -11.63 -1.98
N HIS A 115 -14.32 -11.20 -2.84
CA HIS A 115 -13.91 -10.64 -4.12
C HIS A 115 -12.96 -9.47 -3.86
N LEU A 116 -11.85 -9.39 -4.59
CA LEU A 116 -10.81 -8.38 -4.37
C LEU A 116 -11.39 -6.94 -4.32
N VAL A 117 -12.29 -6.63 -5.23
CA VAL A 117 -12.92 -5.31 -5.29
C VAL A 117 -13.73 -5.02 -4.03
N ASN A 118 -14.50 -5.99 -3.54
CA ASN A 118 -15.32 -5.81 -2.34
C ASN A 118 -14.46 -5.65 -1.10
N THR A 119 -13.35 -6.39 -1.01
CA THR A 119 -12.41 -6.27 0.10
C THR A 119 -11.79 -4.88 0.14
N ALA A 120 -11.33 -4.39 -1.00
CA ALA A 120 -10.73 -3.06 -1.10
C ALA A 120 -11.73 -1.97 -0.73
N LYS A 121 -12.97 -2.08 -1.21
CA LYS A 121 -14.03 -1.11 -0.90
C LYS A 121 -14.33 -1.05 0.58
N LYS A 122 -14.56 -2.20 1.22
CA LYS A 122 -14.85 -2.26 2.65
C LYS A 122 -13.69 -1.74 3.50
N PHE A 123 -12.47 -2.12 3.12
CA PHE A 123 -11.29 -1.66 3.82
C PHE A 123 -11.14 -0.15 3.75
N THR A 124 -11.30 0.43 2.56
CA THR A 124 -11.18 1.88 2.37
C THR A 124 -12.25 2.63 3.14
N GLU A 125 -13.50 2.19 3.05
CA GLU A 125 -14.61 2.81 3.79
C GLU A 125 -14.35 2.79 5.29
N LYS A 126 -13.88 1.66 5.83
CA LYS A 126 -13.58 1.53 7.25
C LYS A 126 -12.45 2.47 7.68
N CYS A 127 -11.40 2.58 6.88
CA CYS A 127 -10.24 3.41 7.23
C CYS A 127 -10.55 4.90 7.16
N LEU A 128 -11.46 5.31 6.26
CA LEU A 128 -11.79 6.72 6.07
C LEU A 128 -12.93 7.21 6.97
N ASP A 129 -13.67 6.30 7.58
CA ASP A 129 -14.65 6.64 8.59
C ASP A 129 -13.93 6.94 9.91
#